data_afe781269b52ded8b2c3a4bbe687c025
#
_entry.id   afe781269b52ded8b2c3a4bbe687c025
#
_cell.length_a   1.000
_cell.length_b   1.000
_cell.length_c   1.000
_cell.angle_alpha   90.00
_cell.angle_beta   90.00
_cell.angle_gamma   90.00
#
_symmetry.space_group_name_H-M   'P 1'
#
loop_
_entity.id
_entity.type
_entity.pdbx_description
1 polymer ?
#
loop_
_entity_poly.entity_id
_entity_poly.type
_entity_poly.pdbx_seq_one_letter_code
_entity_poly.pdbx_strand_id
1 'polypeptide(L)' 'MTKAEEAFSRAAMCADQAQTARDEETRTFFNRLRDSWVRVANNYQIAESLAADVAPPRQAGHQAGMSADRAAALAQPDQ' A
#
# COMPACT_ATOMS: atom_id res chain seq x y z
N MET A 1 5.78 -12.70 -5.56
CA MET A 1 4.82 -11.62 -5.54
C MET A 1 5.37 -10.46 -4.77
N THR A 2 5.28 -9.28 -5.32
CA THR A 2 5.82 -8.12 -4.63
C THR A 2 4.82 -7.64 -3.60
N LYS A 3 5.26 -6.76 -2.74
CA LYS A 3 4.36 -6.23 -1.75
C LYS A 3 3.28 -5.38 -2.37
N ALA A 4 3.60 -4.70 -3.47
CA ALA A 4 2.60 -3.93 -4.17
C ALA A 4 1.53 -4.87 -4.73
N GLU A 5 1.94 -5.98 -5.30
CA GLU A 5 0.99 -6.92 -5.84
C GLU A 5 0.13 -7.53 -4.75
N GLU A 6 0.72 -7.81 -3.61
CA GLU A 6 -0.05 -8.32 -2.51
C GLU A 6 -1.08 -7.30 -2.06
N ALA A 7 -0.68 -6.04 -1.96
CA ALA A 7 -1.60 -5.00 -1.53
C ALA A 7 -2.74 -4.81 -2.53
N PHE A 8 -2.43 -4.87 -3.83
CA PHE A 8 -3.47 -4.75 -4.83
C PHE A 8 -4.42 -5.95 -4.75
N SER A 9 -3.88 -7.11 -4.45
CA SER A 9 -4.69 -8.29 -4.33
C SER A 9 -5.67 -8.14 -3.16
N ARG A 10 -5.21 -7.58 -2.06
CA ARG A 10 -6.09 -7.37 -0.93
C ARG A 10 -7.14 -6.32 -1.24
N ALA A 11 -6.77 -5.31 -2.02
CA ALA A 11 -7.74 -4.31 -2.43
C ALA A 11 -8.83 -4.95 -3.27
N ALA A 12 -8.45 -5.87 -4.16
CA ALA A 12 -9.42 -6.55 -4.99
C ALA A 12 -10.37 -7.40 -4.15
N MET A 13 -9.84 -8.03 -3.12
CA MET A 13 -10.69 -8.81 -2.24
C MET A 13 -11.68 -7.92 -1.51
N CYS A 14 -11.23 -6.74 -1.08
CA CYS A 14 -12.13 -5.82 -0.43
C CYS A 14 -13.21 -5.34 -1.38
N ALA A 15 -12.85 -5.12 -2.63
CA ALA A 15 -13.83 -4.68 -3.62
C ALA A 15 -14.89 -5.76 -3.82
N ASP A 16 -14.47 -7.02 -3.83
CA ASP A 16 -15.42 -8.10 -3.97
C ASP A 16 -16.36 -8.14 -2.79
N GLN A 17 -15.82 -7.99 -1.60
CA GLN A 17 -16.64 -8.01 -0.41
C GLN A 17 -17.63 -6.85 -0.43
N ALA A 18 -17.19 -5.69 -0.93
CA ALA A 18 -18.09 -4.56 -1.01
C ALA A 18 -19.24 -4.85 -1.96
N GLN A 19 -18.95 -5.55 -3.05
CA GLN A 19 -19.99 -5.83 -4.00
C GLN A 19 -21.02 -6.80 -3.48
N THR A 20 -20.62 -7.71 -2.62
CA THR A 20 -21.54 -8.69 -2.11
C THR A 20 -22.13 -8.29 -0.77
N ALA A 21 -21.74 -7.14 -0.25
CA ALA A 21 -22.26 -6.70 1.03
C ALA A 21 -23.74 -6.45 0.93
N ARG A 22 -24.46 -6.84 1.96
CA ARG A 22 -25.87 -6.67 1.93
C ARG A 22 -26.33 -5.34 2.42
N ASP A 23 -25.59 -4.71 3.30
CA ASP A 23 -26.01 -3.44 3.80
C ASP A 23 -25.01 -2.37 3.43
N GLU A 24 -25.47 -1.16 3.49
CA GLU A 24 -24.69 -0.04 3.08
C GLU A 24 -23.50 0.20 3.99
N GLU A 25 -23.64 -0.01 5.23
CA GLU A 25 -22.60 0.18 6.17
C GLU A 25 -21.42 -0.74 5.89
N THR A 26 -21.70 -2.00 5.64
CA THR A 26 -20.67 -2.96 5.33
C THR A 26 -20.02 -2.63 4.00
N ARG A 27 -20.82 -2.20 3.03
CA ARG A 27 -20.29 -1.85 1.73
C ARG A 27 -19.32 -0.68 1.86
N THR A 28 -19.71 0.33 2.64
CA THR A 28 -18.86 1.49 2.82
C THR A 28 -17.58 1.10 3.52
N PHE A 29 -17.67 0.22 4.50
CA PHE A 29 -16.49 -0.24 5.22
C PHE A 29 -15.50 -0.88 4.25
N PHE A 30 -15.96 -1.80 3.42
CA PHE A 30 -15.06 -2.49 2.52
C PHE A 30 -14.53 -1.58 1.41
N ASN A 31 -15.33 -0.61 0.98
CA ASN A 31 -14.85 0.34 -0.02
C ASN A 31 -13.74 1.20 0.57
N ARG A 32 -13.85 1.59 1.82
CA ARG A 32 -12.82 2.37 2.44
C ARG A 32 -11.57 1.53 2.65
N LEU A 33 -11.76 0.27 3.02
CA LEU A 33 -10.64 -0.61 3.21
C LEU A 33 -9.94 -0.85 1.87
N ARG A 34 -10.70 -1.00 0.80
CA ARG A 34 -10.13 -1.16 -0.51
C ARG A 34 -9.28 0.05 -0.86
N ASP A 35 -9.79 1.25 -0.61
CA ASP A 35 -9.07 2.47 -0.92
C ASP A 35 -7.77 2.55 -0.13
N SER A 36 -7.79 2.10 1.11
CA SER A 36 -6.59 2.09 1.92
C SER A 36 -5.57 1.14 1.34
N TRP A 37 -6.00 -0.04 0.89
CA TRP A 37 -5.06 -0.98 0.31
C TRP A 37 -4.49 -0.47 -1.01
N VAL A 38 -5.29 0.25 -1.79
CA VAL A 38 -4.79 0.81 -3.04
C VAL A 38 -3.72 1.84 -2.74
N ARG A 39 -3.92 2.64 -1.70
CA ARG A 39 -2.94 3.62 -1.33
C ARG A 39 -1.64 2.95 -0.89
N VAL A 40 -1.74 1.89 -0.11
CA VAL A 40 -0.58 1.15 0.33
C VAL A 40 0.14 0.56 -0.87
N ALA A 41 -0.61 0.00 -1.81
CA ALA A 41 -0.02 -0.59 -2.99
C ALA A 41 0.73 0.44 -3.82
N ASN A 42 0.14 1.61 -3.98
CA ASN A 42 0.80 2.66 -4.73
C ASN A 42 2.08 3.09 -4.05
N ASN A 43 2.08 3.15 -2.74
CA ASN A 43 3.27 3.53 -2.01
C ASN A 43 4.36 2.49 -2.20
N TYR A 44 4.01 1.21 -2.20
CA TYR A 44 4.98 0.18 -2.43
C TYR A 44 5.52 0.26 -3.86
N GLN A 45 4.67 0.56 -4.81
CA GLN A 45 5.11 0.68 -6.18
C GLN A 45 6.11 1.81 -6.34
N ILE A 46 5.85 2.93 -5.72
CA ILE A 46 6.74 4.06 -5.79
C ILE A 46 8.07 3.69 -5.16
N ALA A 47 8.05 3.05 -4.02
CA ALA A 47 9.27 2.66 -3.35
C ALA A 47 10.07 1.68 -4.20
N GLU A 48 9.38 0.75 -4.83
CA GLU A 48 10.06 -0.23 -5.66
C GLU A 48 10.67 0.43 -6.88
N SER A 49 9.99 1.40 -7.46
CA SER A 49 10.50 2.11 -8.61
C SER A 49 11.71 2.92 -8.23
N LEU A 50 11.66 3.59 -7.11
CA LEU A 50 12.78 4.39 -6.68
C LEU A 50 13.99 3.52 -6.38
N ALA A 51 13.77 2.38 -5.79
CA ALA A 51 14.85 1.48 -5.48
C ALA A 51 15.50 0.97 -6.77
N ALA A 52 14.69 0.69 -7.76
CA ALA A 52 15.20 0.20 -9.01
C ALA A 52 16.00 1.28 -9.72
N ASP A 53 15.53 2.50 -9.71
CA ASP A 53 16.20 3.54 -10.39
C ASP A 53 17.47 3.92 -9.69
N VAL A 54 17.48 3.95 -8.46
CA VAL A 54 18.60 4.37 -7.72
C VAL A 54 19.61 3.34 -7.56
N ALA A 55 19.47 2.30 -8.01
CA ALA A 55 20.38 1.27 -7.90
C ALA A 55 21.46 1.27 -6.97
N PRO A 56 22.30 1.94 -6.78
CA PRO A 56 23.38 1.74 -6.05
C PRO A 56 23.10 1.45 -4.82
N PRO A 57 23.10 0.66 -4.57
CA PRO A 57 22.74 0.16 -3.54
C PRO A 57 23.22 0.38 -2.29
N ARG A 58 24.18 0.20 -1.92
CA ARG A 58 24.56 0.17 -0.76
C ARG A 58 24.22 1.28 0.00
N GLN A 59 24.75 2.28 -0.13
CA GLN A 59 24.45 3.31 0.65
C GLN A 59 23.18 3.82 0.37
N ALA A 60 22.77 3.72 -0.76
CA ALA A 60 21.46 4.17 -1.08
C ALA A 60 20.51 3.37 -0.27
N GLY A 61 20.75 2.14 -0.12
CA GLY A 61 19.84 1.33 0.58
C GLY A 61 19.73 1.75 2.01
N HIS A 62 20.82 2.14 2.58
CA HIS A 62 20.83 2.53 3.91
C HIS A 62 20.01 3.77 4.12
N GLN A 63 20.16 4.74 3.30
CA GLN A 63 19.40 5.90 3.42
C GLN A 63 18.02 5.71 3.02
N ALA A 64 17.80 4.90 2.07
CA ALA A 64 16.46 4.63 1.65
C ALA A 64 15.72 3.97 2.77
N GLY A 65 16.39 3.18 3.55
CA GLY A 65 15.74 2.55 4.64
C GLY A 65 15.21 3.56 5.62
N MET A 66 15.98 4.59 5.90
CA MET A 66 15.52 5.59 6.79
C MET A 66 14.38 6.34 6.22
N SER A 67 14.44 6.62 4.95
CA SER A 67 13.35 7.35 4.33
C SER A 67 12.09 6.53 4.35
N ALA A 68 12.23 5.25 4.15
CA ALA A 68 11.08 4.40 4.13
C ALA A 68 10.43 4.36 5.49
N ASP A 69 11.24 4.34 6.52
CA ASP A 69 10.70 4.32 7.85
C ASP A 69 9.93 5.59 8.13
N ARG A 70 10.47 6.70 7.68
CA ARG A 70 9.80 7.92 7.90
C ARG A 70 8.51 7.97 7.13
N ALA A 71 8.51 7.50 5.92
CA ALA A 71 7.32 7.50 5.11
C ALA A 71 6.27 6.60 5.74
N ALA A 72 6.70 5.48 6.27
CA ALA A 72 5.78 4.59 6.89
C ALA A 72 5.18 5.23 8.12
N ALA A 73 5.97 5.94 8.86
CA ALA A 73 5.48 6.60 10.04
C ALA A 73 4.47 7.66 9.68
N LEU A 74 4.72 8.36 8.58
CA LEU A 74 3.78 9.36 8.18
C LEU A 74 2.53 8.75 7.63
N ALA A 75 2.65 7.60 7.07
CA ALA A 75 1.53 7.00 6.46
C ALA A 75 0.60 6.39 7.44
N GLN A 76 1.08 6.00 8.57
CA GLN A 76 0.26 5.39 9.40
C GLN A 76 -0.50 6.15 10.24
N PRO A 77 -0.25 7.14 10.49
CA PRO A 77 -0.88 7.86 11.35
C PRO A 77 -2.22 7.85 11.31
N ASP A 78 -2.60 8.16 10.72
CA ASP A 78 -3.81 8.28 10.67
C ASP A 78 -4.39 7.22 11.02
N GLN A 79 -3.89 6.59 11.34
CA GLN A 79 -4.42 5.58 11.65
C GLN A 79 -4.63 5.64 12.77
#